data_2d1ac013bcf2b99fa9ed2afc2a5b3429
#
_entry.id   2d1ac013bcf2b99fa9ed2afc2a5b3429
#
_cell.length_a   1.000
_cell.length_b   1.000
_cell.length_c   1.000
_cell.angle_alpha   90.00
_cell.angle_beta   90.00
_cell.angle_gamma   90.00
#
_symmetry.space_group_name_H-M   'P 1'
#
loop_
_entity.id
_entity.type
_entity.pdbx_description
1 polymer ?
#
loop_
_entity_poly.entity_id
_entity_poly.type
_entity_poly.pdbx_seq_one_letter_code
_entity_poly.pdbx_strand_id
1 'polypeptide(L)'
;AVSRGIVAAMWFGIQTYLGALALNGIGEYFLGFSNWFLWYAIFAAVQVANTMLGIKSVERLASLAAPAIIAISVWMYFTLEGIAETKGVNIWTFRADGQASLIVLFIANMSFWSTMAIDIPNLTRFVKTRTGIRSFLHRNRAIFLAQLIALPVTQAMIAGIGAVSFIATGNWNPIEVIQGDAQGIALL
;
A
#
# COMPACT_ATOMS: atom_id res chain seq x y z
N ALA A 1 -7.88 -6.68 23.85
CA ALA A 1 -8.06 -7.77 22.86
C ALA A 1 -9.21 -7.44 21.89
N VAL A 2 -10.41 -7.15 22.37
CA VAL A 2 -11.61 -6.94 21.53
C VAL A 2 -11.47 -5.74 20.59
N SER A 3 -11.04 -4.58 21.09
CA SER A 3 -10.86 -3.36 20.29
C SER A 3 -9.85 -3.56 19.14
N ARG A 4 -8.77 -4.30 19.38
CA ARG A 4 -7.81 -4.65 18.33
C ARG A 4 -8.42 -5.57 17.27
N GLY A 5 -9.26 -6.52 17.68
CA GLY A 5 -9.97 -7.40 16.76
C GLY A 5 -10.90 -6.62 15.83
N ILE A 6 -11.63 -5.64 16.35
CA ILE A 6 -12.52 -4.78 15.57
C ILE A 6 -11.71 -3.95 14.56
N VAL A 7 -10.63 -3.29 15.00
CA VAL A 7 -9.77 -2.50 14.11
C VAL A 7 -9.15 -3.38 13.03
N ALA A 8 -8.66 -4.57 13.38
CA ALA A 8 -8.10 -5.50 12.41
C ALA A 8 -9.14 -5.98 11.39
N ALA A 9 -10.39 -6.23 11.82
CA ALA A 9 -11.47 -6.61 10.91
C ALA A 9 -11.84 -5.47 9.95
N MET A 10 -11.87 -4.21 10.43
CA MET A 10 -12.10 -3.06 9.57
C MET A 10 -10.98 -2.90 8.52
N TRP A 11 -9.71 -3.00 8.93
CA TRP A 11 -8.58 -2.95 8.01
C TRP A 11 -8.59 -4.10 7.00
N PHE A 12 -8.91 -5.31 7.43
CA PHE A 12 -9.06 -6.46 6.54
C PHE A 12 -10.14 -6.20 5.49
N GLY A 13 -11.28 -5.63 5.87
CA GLY A 13 -12.36 -5.26 4.95
C GLY A 13 -11.92 -4.25 3.90
N ILE A 14 -11.26 -3.16 4.32
CA ILE A 14 -10.75 -2.13 3.42
C ILE A 14 -9.72 -2.70 2.43
N GLN A 15 -8.75 -3.45 2.92
CA GLN A 15 -7.72 -4.06 2.07
C GLN A 15 -8.30 -5.08 1.10
N THR A 16 -9.27 -5.89 1.56
CA THR A 16 -9.97 -6.86 0.71
C THR A 16 -10.77 -6.15 -0.39
N TYR A 17 -11.42 -5.05 -0.06
CA TYR A 17 -12.15 -4.24 -1.03
C TYR A 17 -11.22 -3.70 -2.13
N LEU A 18 -10.11 -3.07 -1.76
CA LEU A 18 -9.14 -2.53 -2.73
C LEU A 18 -8.49 -3.63 -3.59
N GLY A 19 -8.16 -4.76 -2.97
CA GLY A 19 -7.62 -5.92 -3.70
C GLY A 19 -8.64 -6.53 -4.66
N ALA A 20 -9.91 -6.57 -4.28
CA ALA A 20 -10.99 -7.04 -5.15
C ALA A 20 -11.22 -6.11 -6.35
N LEU A 21 -11.12 -4.79 -6.16
CA LEU A 21 -11.19 -3.83 -7.26
C LEU A 21 -10.06 -4.07 -8.28
N ALA A 22 -8.84 -4.23 -7.79
CA ALA A 22 -7.70 -4.51 -8.66
C ALA A 22 -7.86 -5.82 -9.44
N LEU A 23 -8.26 -6.90 -8.76
CA LEU A 23 -8.51 -8.20 -9.41
C LEU A 23 -9.67 -8.13 -10.40
N ASN A 24 -10.73 -7.38 -10.08
CA ASN A 24 -11.85 -7.20 -11.00
C ASN A 24 -11.40 -6.49 -12.28
N GLY A 25 -10.60 -5.45 -12.20
CA GLY A 25 -10.04 -4.77 -13.37
C GLY A 25 -9.15 -5.68 -14.21
N ILE A 26 -8.28 -6.46 -13.57
CA ILE A 26 -7.45 -7.46 -14.25
C ILE A 26 -8.35 -8.54 -14.92
N GLY A 27 -9.36 -9.04 -14.22
CA GLY A 27 -10.32 -10.01 -14.73
C GLY A 27 -11.10 -9.49 -15.94
N GLU A 28 -11.53 -8.25 -15.88
CA GLU A 28 -12.23 -7.60 -16.99
C GLU A 28 -11.31 -7.46 -18.22
N TYR A 29 -10.08 -7.02 -18.01
CA TYR A 29 -9.12 -6.83 -19.11
C TYR A 29 -8.69 -8.15 -19.77
N PHE A 30 -8.30 -9.16 -19.00
CA PHE A 30 -7.73 -10.40 -19.56
C PHE A 30 -8.78 -11.47 -19.88
N LEU A 31 -9.89 -11.50 -19.13
CA LEU A 31 -10.91 -12.56 -19.23
C LEU A 31 -12.23 -12.04 -19.81
N GLY A 32 -12.38 -10.73 -20.01
CA GLY A 32 -13.65 -10.13 -20.40
C GLY A 32 -14.77 -10.32 -19.35
N PHE A 33 -14.39 -10.62 -18.11
CA PHE A 33 -15.32 -10.97 -17.04
C PHE A 33 -15.17 -10.03 -15.85
N SER A 34 -16.26 -9.35 -15.52
CA SER A 34 -16.34 -8.43 -14.39
C SER A 34 -17.39 -8.91 -13.40
N ASN A 35 -16.97 -9.30 -12.22
CA ASN A 35 -17.85 -9.64 -11.10
C ASN A 35 -17.14 -9.30 -9.78
N TRP A 36 -17.38 -8.11 -9.30
CA TRP A 36 -16.73 -7.59 -8.11
C TRP A 36 -16.92 -8.50 -6.87
N PHE A 37 -18.13 -9.03 -6.67
CA PHE A 37 -18.40 -9.87 -5.51
C PHE A 37 -17.62 -11.19 -5.53
N LEU A 38 -17.47 -11.80 -6.71
CA LEU A 38 -16.68 -13.01 -6.88
C LEU A 38 -15.20 -12.73 -6.56
N TRP A 39 -14.63 -11.65 -7.11
CA TRP A 39 -13.25 -11.28 -6.87
C TRP A 39 -12.99 -10.91 -5.40
N TYR A 40 -13.97 -10.26 -4.75
CA TYR A 40 -13.93 -10.01 -3.32
C TYR A 40 -13.87 -11.31 -2.51
N ALA A 41 -14.73 -12.27 -2.81
CA ALA A 41 -14.76 -13.56 -2.13
C ALA A 41 -13.45 -14.35 -2.34
N ILE A 42 -12.93 -14.39 -3.58
CA ILE A 42 -11.66 -15.05 -3.92
C ILE A 42 -10.51 -14.41 -3.14
N PHE A 43 -10.40 -13.08 -3.18
CA PHE A 43 -9.31 -12.38 -2.53
C PHE A 43 -9.36 -12.54 -1.00
N ALA A 44 -10.55 -12.47 -0.40
CA ALA A 44 -10.75 -12.73 1.02
C ALA A 44 -10.32 -14.16 1.39
N ALA A 45 -10.74 -15.16 0.61
CA ALA A 45 -10.40 -16.55 0.84
C ALA A 45 -8.88 -16.79 0.76
N VAL A 46 -8.20 -16.19 -0.22
CA VAL A 46 -6.73 -16.28 -0.37
C VAL A 46 -6.02 -15.66 0.83
N GLN A 47 -6.46 -14.49 1.30
CA GLN A 47 -5.85 -13.83 2.48
C GLN A 47 -6.04 -14.67 3.75
N VAL A 48 -7.26 -15.20 3.97
CA VAL A 48 -7.55 -16.07 5.12
C VAL A 48 -6.70 -17.34 5.05
N ALA A 49 -6.65 -18.01 3.89
CA ALA A 49 -5.84 -19.21 3.70
C ALA A 49 -4.35 -18.94 3.96
N ASN A 50 -3.80 -17.83 3.43
CA ASN A 50 -2.41 -17.44 3.69
C ASN A 50 -2.14 -17.21 5.18
N THR A 51 -3.09 -16.60 5.89
CA THR A 51 -2.97 -16.38 7.34
C THR A 51 -3.02 -17.68 8.12
N MET A 52 -3.88 -18.63 7.71
CA MET A 52 -3.98 -19.97 8.33
C MET A 52 -2.70 -20.79 8.16
N LEU A 53 -1.95 -20.60 7.09
CA LEU A 53 -0.64 -21.23 6.86
C LEU A 53 0.47 -20.68 7.79
N GLY A 54 0.18 -19.62 8.52
CA GLY A 54 1.03 -19.04 9.56
C GLY A 54 2.08 -18.05 9.05
N ILE A 55 2.86 -17.52 10.00
CA ILE A 55 3.77 -16.39 9.78
C ILE A 55 4.80 -16.63 8.66
N LYS A 56 5.25 -17.85 8.45
CA LYS A 56 6.21 -18.17 7.38
C LYS A 56 5.63 -18.00 5.98
N SER A 57 4.33 -18.26 5.81
CA SER A 57 3.64 -18.03 4.54
C SER A 57 3.52 -16.53 4.27
N VAL A 58 3.15 -15.77 5.27
CA VAL A 58 3.08 -14.29 5.20
C VAL A 58 4.45 -13.70 4.86
N GLU A 59 5.53 -14.17 5.51
CA GLU A 59 6.91 -13.75 5.25
C GLU A 59 7.33 -14.02 3.79
N ARG A 60 7.04 -15.21 3.27
CA ARG A 60 7.35 -15.57 1.87
C ARG A 60 6.59 -14.70 0.88
N LEU A 61 5.30 -14.52 1.11
CA LEU A 61 4.47 -13.68 0.26
C LEU A 61 4.97 -12.22 0.28
N ALA A 62 5.26 -11.68 1.46
CA ALA A 62 5.79 -10.33 1.60
C ALA A 62 7.14 -10.15 0.91
N SER A 63 8.04 -11.14 1.01
CA SER A 63 9.35 -11.11 0.35
C SER A 63 9.26 -11.11 -1.17
N LEU A 64 8.22 -11.74 -1.73
CA LEU A 64 7.95 -11.76 -3.16
C LEU A 64 7.23 -10.49 -3.61
N ALA A 65 6.26 -10.04 -2.81
CA ALA A 65 5.43 -8.88 -3.13
C ALA A 65 6.22 -7.56 -3.01
N ALA A 66 7.14 -7.44 -2.05
CA ALA A 66 7.84 -6.17 -1.81
C ALA A 66 8.60 -5.63 -3.03
N PRO A 67 9.46 -6.40 -3.73
CA PRO A 67 10.13 -5.90 -4.93
C PRO A 67 9.14 -5.62 -6.08
N ALA A 68 8.07 -6.42 -6.20
CA ALA A 68 7.03 -6.18 -7.19
C ALA A 68 6.28 -4.88 -6.93
N ILE A 69 5.92 -4.62 -5.68
CA ILE A 69 5.26 -3.36 -5.27
C ILE A 69 6.16 -2.15 -5.59
N ILE A 70 7.46 -2.23 -5.30
CA ILE A 70 8.40 -1.15 -5.61
C ILE A 70 8.46 -0.91 -7.13
N ALA A 71 8.61 -1.96 -7.92
CA ALA A 71 8.68 -1.86 -9.37
C ALA A 71 7.38 -1.26 -9.96
N ILE A 72 6.23 -1.76 -9.54
CA ILE A 72 4.91 -1.24 -9.96
C ILE A 72 4.74 0.22 -9.52
N SER A 73 5.16 0.57 -8.31
CA SER A 73 5.07 1.94 -7.80
C SER A 73 5.88 2.93 -8.62
N VAL A 74 7.10 2.54 -9.01
CA VAL A 74 7.95 3.37 -9.87
C VAL A 74 7.32 3.51 -11.26
N TRP A 75 6.84 2.41 -11.84
CA TRP A 75 6.13 2.46 -13.10
C TRP A 75 4.89 3.33 -13.06
N MET A 76 4.05 3.18 -12.02
CA MET A 76 2.84 4.00 -11.83
C MET A 76 3.17 5.48 -11.72
N TYR A 77 4.25 5.84 -11.02
CA TYR A 77 4.68 7.23 -10.92
C TYR A 77 4.92 7.85 -12.29
N PHE A 78 5.72 7.20 -13.15
CA PHE A 78 6.01 7.72 -14.50
C PHE A 78 4.79 7.75 -15.42
N THR A 79 3.90 6.76 -15.29
CA THR A 79 2.65 6.72 -16.07
C THR A 79 1.74 7.90 -15.69
N LEU A 80 1.55 8.15 -14.39
CA LEU A 80 0.73 9.25 -13.90
C LEU A 80 1.36 10.63 -14.20
N GLU A 81 2.69 10.73 -14.14
CA GLU A 81 3.41 11.93 -14.56
C GLU A 81 3.15 12.22 -16.04
N GLY A 82 3.24 11.22 -16.91
CA GLY A 82 2.91 11.37 -18.33
C GLY A 82 1.45 11.79 -18.56
N ILE A 83 0.49 11.26 -17.80
CA ILE A 83 -0.91 11.69 -17.87
C ILE A 83 -1.05 13.16 -17.44
N ALA A 84 -0.35 13.58 -16.40
CA ALA A 84 -0.36 14.98 -15.96
C ALA A 84 0.22 15.93 -17.03
N GLU A 85 1.34 15.54 -17.65
CA GLU A 85 1.97 16.32 -18.74
C GLU A 85 1.06 16.46 -19.96
N THR A 86 0.36 15.40 -20.38
CA THR A 86 -0.60 15.46 -21.48
C THR A 86 -1.76 16.43 -21.22
N LYS A 87 -2.09 16.65 -19.95
CA LYS A 87 -3.09 17.63 -19.50
C LYS A 87 -2.50 19.03 -19.25
N GLY A 88 -1.21 19.23 -19.52
CA GLY A 88 -0.54 20.50 -19.28
C GLY A 88 -0.33 20.82 -17.79
N VAL A 89 -0.40 19.82 -16.91
CA VAL A 89 -0.22 19.99 -15.47
C VAL A 89 1.17 19.54 -15.05
N ASN A 90 1.94 20.45 -14.47
CA ASN A 90 3.25 20.11 -13.92
C ASN A 90 3.11 19.75 -12.45
N ILE A 91 3.38 18.48 -12.11
CA ILE A 91 3.22 17.93 -10.75
C ILE A 91 4.12 18.62 -9.71
N TRP A 92 5.29 19.16 -10.12
CA TRP A 92 6.25 19.78 -9.23
C TRP A 92 5.90 21.22 -8.86
N THR A 93 5.14 21.90 -9.72
CA THR A 93 4.72 23.29 -9.52
C THR A 93 3.24 23.41 -9.17
N PHE A 94 2.53 22.29 -9.13
CA PHE A 94 1.11 22.27 -8.82
C PHE A 94 0.84 22.83 -7.42
N ARG A 95 -0.13 23.72 -7.35
CA ARG A 95 -0.63 24.27 -6.08
C ARG A 95 -2.12 24.00 -6.01
N ALA A 96 -2.55 23.29 -4.97
CA ALA A 96 -3.97 23.11 -4.73
C ALA A 96 -4.58 24.41 -4.18
N ASP A 97 -5.76 24.78 -4.67
CA ASP A 97 -6.49 25.94 -4.19
C ASP A 97 -7.11 25.75 -2.80
N GLY A 98 -7.03 24.53 -2.25
CA GLY A 98 -7.55 24.17 -0.96
C GLY A 98 -6.61 24.51 0.20
N GLN A 99 -7.14 25.12 1.26
CA GLN A 99 -6.41 25.31 2.50
C GLN A 99 -6.59 24.09 3.41
N ALA A 100 -5.81 23.05 3.19
CA ALA A 100 -5.75 21.96 4.16
C ALA A 100 -4.90 22.38 5.36
N SER A 101 -5.47 22.31 6.56
CA SER A 101 -4.71 22.56 7.78
C SER A 101 -3.63 21.50 7.95
N LEU A 102 -2.36 21.92 8.04
CA LEU A 102 -1.23 21.02 8.32
C LEU A 102 -1.44 20.21 9.61
N ILE A 103 -2.12 20.80 10.60
CA ILE A 103 -2.44 20.12 11.86
C ILE A 103 -3.39 18.94 11.59
N VAL A 104 -4.42 19.13 10.79
CA VAL A 104 -5.38 18.06 10.43
C VAL A 104 -4.68 16.95 9.68
N LEU A 105 -3.82 17.27 8.71
CA LEU A 105 -3.04 16.29 7.96
C LEU A 105 -2.06 15.53 8.86
N PHE A 106 -1.42 16.23 9.80
CA PHE A 106 -0.53 15.61 10.78
C PHE A 106 -1.30 14.65 11.70
N ILE A 107 -2.45 15.07 12.25
CA ILE A 107 -3.27 14.22 13.12
C ILE A 107 -3.78 12.98 12.36
N ALA A 108 -4.21 13.13 11.11
CA ALA A 108 -4.66 12.01 10.27
C ALA A 108 -3.53 10.98 10.07
N ASN A 109 -2.32 11.43 9.72
CA ASN A 109 -1.16 10.57 9.59
C ASN A 109 -0.78 9.90 10.92
N MET A 110 -0.75 10.64 12.02
CA MET A 110 -0.44 10.09 13.35
C MET A 110 -1.47 9.03 13.78
N SER A 111 -2.75 9.23 13.47
CA SER A 111 -3.82 8.27 13.77
C SER A 111 -3.63 6.97 12.99
N PHE A 112 -3.29 7.05 11.71
CA PHE A 112 -2.96 5.89 10.87
C PHE A 112 -1.75 5.12 11.45
N TRP A 113 -0.66 5.82 11.73
CA TRP A 113 0.57 5.21 12.23
C TRP A 113 0.46 4.67 13.64
N SER A 114 -0.40 5.24 14.50
CA SER A 114 -0.60 4.73 15.87
C SER A 114 -1.22 3.33 15.87
N THR A 115 -2.12 3.03 14.94
CA THR A 115 -2.68 1.68 14.79
C THR A 115 -1.61 0.68 14.34
N MET A 116 -0.76 1.06 13.40
CA MET A 116 0.38 0.23 12.95
C MET A 116 1.40 0.02 14.08
N ALA A 117 1.72 1.06 14.85
CA ALA A 117 2.68 0.97 15.94
C ALA A 117 2.26 -0.04 17.03
N ILE A 118 0.96 -0.19 17.27
CA ILE A 118 0.43 -1.20 18.21
C ILE A 118 0.65 -2.63 17.70
N ASP A 119 0.67 -2.85 16.38
CA ASP A 119 0.83 -4.18 15.77
C ASP A 119 2.27 -4.57 15.48
N ILE A 120 3.17 -3.61 15.32
CA ILE A 120 4.60 -3.85 15.06
C ILE A 120 5.23 -4.85 16.04
N PRO A 121 5.01 -4.79 17.37
CA PRO A 121 5.57 -5.76 18.31
C PRO A 121 5.13 -7.20 18.04
N ASN A 122 3.95 -7.41 17.48
CA ASN A 122 3.46 -8.77 17.14
C ASN A 122 4.24 -9.38 15.99
N LEU A 123 4.69 -8.58 15.03
CA LEU A 123 5.49 -9.01 13.89
C LEU A 123 6.97 -9.13 14.28
N THR A 124 7.51 -8.13 14.99
CA THR A 124 8.93 -8.08 15.34
C THR A 124 9.36 -9.14 16.34
N ARG A 125 8.45 -9.68 17.15
CA ARG A 125 8.76 -10.80 18.10
C ARG A 125 9.25 -12.07 17.39
N PHE A 126 8.96 -12.25 16.11
CA PHE A 126 9.40 -13.42 15.33
C PHE A 126 10.73 -13.17 14.61
N VAL A 127 11.26 -11.97 14.65
CA VAL A 127 12.52 -11.63 13.99
C VAL A 127 13.70 -12.20 14.76
N LYS A 128 14.54 -12.97 14.07
CA LYS A 128 15.77 -13.48 14.64
C LYS A 128 16.78 -12.35 14.83
N THR A 129 17.18 -12.11 16.07
CA THR A 129 18.21 -11.13 16.40
C THR A 129 19.58 -11.80 16.51
N ARG A 130 20.65 -11.04 16.28
CA ARG A 130 22.02 -11.54 16.42
C ARG A 130 22.33 -11.83 17.90
N THR A 131 22.77 -13.06 18.19
CA THR A 131 23.24 -13.46 19.51
C THR A 131 24.71 -13.07 19.72
N GLY A 132 25.13 -12.90 20.98
CA GLY A 132 26.52 -12.59 21.31
C GLY A 132 26.93 -11.12 21.19
N ILE A 133 26.04 -10.22 20.75
CA ILE A 133 26.31 -8.78 20.64
C ILE A 133 25.74 -8.08 21.89
N ARG A 134 26.60 -7.40 22.66
CA ARG A 134 26.18 -6.67 23.87
C ARG A 134 25.38 -5.41 23.57
N SER A 135 25.71 -4.69 22.48
CA SER A 135 24.99 -3.47 22.10
C SER A 135 23.59 -3.76 21.59
N PHE A 136 22.57 -3.20 22.25
CA PHE A 136 21.15 -3.33 21.87
C PHE A 136 20.88 -2.89 20.42
N LEU A 137 21.40 -1.73 20.02
CA LEU A 137 21.20 -1.19 18.67
C LEU A 137 21.85 -2.07 17.60
N HIS A 138 23.07 -2.55 17.85
CA HIS A 138 23.76 -3.43 16.91
C HIS A 138 23.07 -4.78 16.75
N ARG A 139 22.55 -5.32 17.84
CA ARG A 139 21.80 -6.58 17.84
C ARG A 139 20.50 -6.48 17.04
N ASN A 140 19.81 -5.34 17.14
CA ASN A 140 18.50 -5.11 16.52
C ASN A 140 18.55 -4.19 15.29
N ARG A 141 19.73 -3.94 14.71
CA ARG A 141 19.94 -2.94 13.65
C ARG A 141 19.01 -3.14 12.44
N ALA A 142 18.71 -4.39 12.07
CA ALA A 142 17.83 -4.68 10.92
C ALA A 142 16.39 -4.20 11.18
N ILE A 143 15.86 -4.47 12.38
CA ILE A 143 14.54 -4.00 12.79
C ILE A 143 14.54 -2.47 12.86
N PHE A 144 15.59 -1.89 13.43
CA PHE A 144 15.72 -0.46 13.58
C PHE A 144 15.76 0.26 12.22
N LEU A 145 16.56 -0.24 11.26
CA LEU A 145 16.63 0.31 9.92
C LEU A 145 15.31 0.13 9.15
N ALA A 146 14.65 -1.03 9.30
CA ALA A 146 13.36 -1.27 8.68
C ALA A 146 12.29 -0.28 9.16
N GLN A 147 12.23 0.00 10.47
CA GLN A 147 11.24 0.90 11.04
C GLN A 147 11.57 2.38 10.79
N LEU A 148 12.84 2.76 10.85
CA LEU A 148 13.24 4.16 10.80
C LEU A 148 13.45 4.67 9.37
N ILE A 149 13.79 3.80 8.44
CA ILE A 149 14.13 4.16 7.06
C ILE A 149 13.17 3.50 6.07
N ALA A 150 13.13 2.17 6.02
CA ALA A 150 12.38 1.48 4.97
C ALA A 150 10.87 1.80 5.03
N LEU A 151 10.29 1.77 6.21
CA LEU A 151 8.86 2.03 6.39
C LEU A 151 8.47 3.48 6.01
N PRO A 152 9.13 4.55 6.51
CA PRO A 152 8.83 5.92 6.10
C PRO A 152 9.06 6.18 4.60
N VAL A 153 10.12 5.62 4.02
CA VAL A 153 10.42 5.79 2.58
C VAL A 153 9.34 5.14 1.72
N THR A 154 8.95 3.91 2.01
CA THR A 154 7.88 3.24 1.26
C THR A 154 6.54 3.93 1.42
N GLN A 155 6.24 4.43 2.62
CA GLN A 155 5.02 5.21 2.85
C GLN A 155 5.02 6.53 2.07
N ALA A 156 6.13 7.26 2.08
CA ALA A 156 6.26 8.50 1.32
C ALA A 156 6.10 8.26 -0.19
N MET A 157 6.65 7.16 -0.70
CA MET A 157 6.53 6.77 -2.10
C MET A 157 5.06 6.48 -2.46
N ILE A 158 4.35 5.68 -1.68
CA ILE A 158 2.94 5.35 -1.94
C ILE A 158 2.04 6.58 -1.81
N ALA A 159 2.26 7.41 -0.79
CA ALA A 159 1.53 8.66 -0.62
C ALA A 159 1.79 9.63 -1.79
N GLY A 160 3.03 9.67 -2.29
CA GLY A 160 3.42 10.43 -3.47
C GLY A 160 2.66 10.01 -4.71
N ILE A 161 2.50 8.70 -4.95
CA ILE A 161 1.72 8.17 -6.08
C ILE A 161 0.26 8.61 -5.98
N GLY A 162 -0.36 8.50 -4.81
CA GLY A 162 -1.73 8.99 -4.60
C GLY A 162 -1.88 10.49 -4.85
N ALA A 163 -0.90 11.29 -4.44
CA ALA A 163 -0.87 12.73 -4.70
C ALA A 163 -0.73 13.04 -6.20
N VAL A 164 0.19 12.37 -6.90
CA VAL A 164 0.36 12.52 -8.36
C VAL A 164 -0.89 12.09 -9.10
N SER A 165 -1.52 10.99 -8.69
CA SER A 165 -2.80 10.54 -9.24
C SER A 165 -3.87 11.62 -9.12
N PHE A 166 -4.01 12.22 -7.94
CA PHE A 166 -4.96 13.30 -7.71
C PHE A 166 -4.67 14.54 -8.56
N ILE A 167 -3.40 14.95 -8.65
CA ILE A 167 -2.97 16.09 -9.46
C ILE A 167 -3.27 15.84 -10.94
N ALA A 168 -3.00 14.64 -11.43
CA ALA A 168 -3.18 14.30 -12.84
C ALA A 168 -4.65 14.15 -13.24
N THR A 169 -5.52 13.68 -12.36
CA THR A 169 -6.87 13.23 -12.74
C THR A 169 -8.00 13.72 -11.84
N GLY A 170 -7.68 14.28 -10.67
CA GLY A 170 -8.67 14.61 -9.64
C GLY A 170 -9.09 13.39 -8.80
N ASN A 171 -8.57 12.19 -9.11
CA ASN A 171 -8.84 10.96 -8.36
C ASN A 171 -7.58 10.51 -7.61
N TRP A 172 -7.70 10.32 -6.30
CA TRP A 172 -6.59 9.87 -5.45
C TRP A 172 -6.28 8.38 -5.59
N ASN A 173 -7.20 7.60 -6.17
CA ASN A 173 -7.05 6.16 -6.34
C ASN A 173 -6.35 5.83 -7.68
N PRO A 174 -5.05 5.56 -7.70
CA PRO A 174 -4.32 5.33 -8.94
C PRO A 174 -4.77 4.07 -9.68
N ILE A 175 -5.37 3.10 -8.99
CA ILE A 175 -5.91 1.87 -9.61
C ILE A 175 -7.08 2.23 -10.53
N GLU A 176 -8.03 3.04 -10.05
CA GLU A 176 -9.17 3.48 -10.85
C GLU A 176 -8.75 4.35 -12.03
N VAL A 177 -7.72 5.18 -11.83
CA VAL A 177 -7.19 6.04 -12.90
C VAL A 177 -6.60 5.19 -14.02
N ILE A 178 -5.77 4.20 -13.68
CA ILE A 178 -5.13 3.34 -14.67
C ILE A 178 -6.15 2.43 -15.35
N GLN A 179 -7.16 1.94 -14.64
CA GLN A 179 -8.25 1.16 -15.23
C GLN A 179 -9.16 1.98 -16.15
N GLY A 180 -9.35 3.26 -15.85
CA GLY A 180 -10.13 4.18 -16.68
C GLY A 180 -9.38 4.65 -17.92
N ASP A 181 -8.06 4.53 -17.95
CA ASP A 181 -7.23 4.87 -19.10
C ASP A 181 -6.85 3.60 -19.87
N ALA A 182 -7.56 3.36 -20.98
CA ALA A 182 -7.33 2.19 -21.83
C ALA A 182 -5.88 2.05 -22.31
N GLN A 183 -5.12 3.15 -22.39
CA GLN A 183 -3.69 3.13 -22.72
C GLN A 183 -2.84 2.67 -21.52
N GLY A 184 -3.23 3.00 -20.29
CA GLY A 184 -2.52 2.58 -19.09
C GLY A 184 -2.62 1.06 -18.85
N ILE A 185 -3.76 0.46 -19.16
CA ILE A 185 -3.95 -0.99 -19.01
C ILE A 185 -3.19 -1.80 -20.07
N ALA A 186 -3.03 -1.27 -21.28
CA ALA A 186 -2.29 -1.94 -22.35
C ALA A 186 -0.77 -2.05 -22.07
N LEU A 187 -0.27 -1.34 -21.06
CA LEU A 187 1.13 -1.35 -20.63
C LEU A 187 1.37 -2.27 -19.40
N LEU A 188 0.34 -2.82 -18.79
CA LEU A 188 0.43 -3.84 -17.73
C LEU A 188 0.61 -5.23 -18.32
#